data_edbc68a458941dc0069de55d318ffc94
#
_entry.id   edbc68a458941dc0069de55d318ffc94
#
_cell.length_a   1.000
_cell.length_b   1.000
_cell.length_c   1.000
_cell.angle_alpha   90.00
_cell.angle_beta   90.00
_cell.angle_gamma   90.00
#
_symmetry.space_group_name_H-M   'P 1'
#
loop_
_entity.id
_entity.type
_entity.pdbx_description
1 polymer ?
#
loop_
_entity_poly.entity_id
_entity_poly.type
_entity_poly.pdbx_seq_one_letter_code
_entity_poly.pdbx_strand_id
1 'polypeptide(L)'
;LDIQKQINEIKKVKAKKLIVGAAVGAGPQELKRAEAILKEKVDLIVVDTAHGHSKKVAEIIKKIKAKKTNKTSLCAGNIATSEAAKFLVKLGVDIIKVGIGPGSICTTRLVAGIGVPQLSAILEVKKGVKNKKIKIISDGGIKFSGDIAKALAAGADAVMIGSLFAGTVEAPGKLIKKKGKLYKNFRGMGSVGAMNKGSADRYFQKKQKDTSKYVPEGVEGLVKFKGNVDKI
;
A
#
# COMPACT_ATOMS: atom_id res chain seq x y z
N LEU A 1 -0.98 -12.66 4.34
CA LEU A 1 0.01 -13.69 4.70
C LEU A 1 0.10 -13.80 6.22
N ASP A 2 0.30 -15.00 6.77
CA ASP A 2 0.80 -15.14 8.14
C ASP A 2 2.25 -14.61 8.24
N ILE A 3 2.73 -14.38 9.46
CA ILE A 3 4.06 -13.78 9.69
C ILE A 3 5.15 -14.65 9.07
N GLN A 4 5.10 -15.98 9.27
CA GLN A 4 6.16 -16.87 8.79
C GLN A 4 6.24 -16.92 7.28
N LYS A 5 5.11 -16.93 6.58
CA LYS A 5 5.09 -16.86 5.11
C LYS A 5 5.67 -15.53 4.61
N GLN A 6 5.35 -14.41 5.26
CA GLN A 6 5.92 -13.12 4.90
C GLN A 6 7.44 -13.10 5.08
N ILE A 7 7.94 -13.63 6.19
CA ILE A 7 9.39 -13.78 6.45
C ILE A 7 10.07 -14.62 5.37
N ASN A 8 9.47 -15.75 5.00
CA ASN A 8 10.02 -16.62 3.96
C ASN A 8 10.14 -15.89 2.61
N GLU A 9 9.13 -15.09 2.23
CA GLU A 9 9.20 -14.30 1.00
C GLU A 9 10.27 -13.20 1.08
N ILE A 10 10.42 -12.53 2.23
CA ILE A 10 11.49 -11.55 2.45
C ILE A 10 12.87 -12.21 2.27
N LYS A 11 13.09 -13.37 2.88
CA LYS A 11 14.35 -14.12 2.76
C LYS A 11 14.68 -14.49 1.32
N LYS A 12 13.68 -14.93 0.53
CA LYS A 12 13.86 -15.23 -0.90
C LYS A 12 14.35 -14.02 -1.70
N VAL A 13 13.78 -12.83 -1.43
CA VAL A 13 14.18 -11.59 -2.11
C VAL A 13 15.58 -11.18 -1.68
N LYS A 14 15.87 -11.21 -0.37
CA LYS A 14 17.19 -10.85 0.15
C LYS A 14 18.30 -11.80 -0.31
N ALA A 15 18.03 -13.09 -0.46
CA ALA A 15 18.97 -14.05 -0.99
C ALA A 15 19.45 -13.68 -2.42
N LYS A 16 18.63 -12.95 -3.18
CA LYS A 16 18.97 -12.39 -4.50
C LYS A 16 19.68 -11.03 -4.42
N LYS A 17 20.03 -10.56 -3.22
CA LYS A 17 20.63 -9.22 -2.96
C LYS A 17 19.78 -8.05 -3.48
N LEU A 18 18.46 -8.22 -3.53
CA LEU A 18 17.53 -7.19 -3.96
C LEU A 18 17.03 -6.37 -2.77
N ILE A 19 16.64 -5.11 -3.05
CA ILE A 19 15.97 -4.23 -2.09
C ILE A 19 14.58 -4.78 -1.79
N VAL A 20 14.21 -4.89 -0.52
CA VAL A 20 12.92 -5.43 -0.10
C VAL A 20 12.20 -4.52 0.87
N GLY A 21 10.94 -4.22 0.56
CA GLY A 21 10.00 -3.58 1.46
C GLY A 21 8.94 -4.57 1.94
N ALA A 22 8.46 -4.38 3.17
CA ALA A 22 7.39 -5.19 3.74
C ALA A 22 6.35 -4.33 4.46
N ALA A 23 5.06 -4.69 4.29
CA ALA A 23 3.95 -3.97 4.88
C ALA A 23 3.48 -4.60 6.19
N VAL A 24 3.04 -3.74 7.10
CA VAL A 24 2.34 -4.06 8.33
C VAL A 24 1.09 -3.18 8.45
N GLY A 25 0.07 -3.63 9.15
CA GLY A 25 -1.09 -2.81 9.53
C GLY A 25 -0.86 -2.01 10.81
N ALA A 26 -1.95 -1.57 11.42
CA ALA A 26 -1.96 -0.88 12.72
C ALA A 26 -2.77 -1.64 13.78
N GLY A 27 -3.06 -2.92 13.55
CA GLY A 27 -3.76 -3.79 14.48
C GLY A 27 -2.90 -4.31 15.64
N PRO A 28 -3.49 -4.98 16.64
CA PRO A 28 -2.79 -5.45 17.84
C PRO A 28 -1.63 -6.42 17.57
N GLN A 29 -1.75 -7.25 16.51
CA GLN A 29 -0.74 -8.25 16.16
C GLN A 29 0.40 -7.68 15.30
N GLU A 30 0.22 -6.47 14.77
CA GLU A 30 1.11 -5.91 13.76
C GLU A 30 2.46 -5.45 14.34
N LEU A 31 2.55 -5.19 15.66
CA LEU A 31 3.83 -4.95 16.28
C LEU A 31 4.72 -6.21 16.25
N LYS A 32 4.16 -7.38 16.60
CA LYS A 32 4.89 -8.66 16.51
C LYS A 32 5.35 -8.95 15.08
N ARG A 33 4.50 -8.65 14.10
CA ARG A 33 4.82 -8.76 12.67
C ARG A 33 5.98 -7.82 12.31
N ALA A 34 5.91 -6.54 12.71
CA ALA A 34 6.95 -5.55 12.46
C ALA A 34 8.30 -5.98 13.06
N GLU A 35 8.30 -6.48 14.29
CA GLU A 35 9.51 -6.98 14.95
C GLU A 35 10.14 -8.17 14.20
N ALA A 36 9.32 -9.11 13.76
CA ALA A 36 9.79 -10.24 12.95
C ALA A 36 10.40 -9.78 11.62
N ILE A 37 9.75 -8.84 10.93
CA ILE A 37 10.22 -8.25 9.68
C ILE A 37 11.55 -7.49 9.87
N LEU A 38 11.66 -6.68 10.94
CA LEU A 38 12.88 -5.92 11.22
C LEU A 38 14.10 -6.81 11.51
N LYS A 39 13.89 -8.00 12.12
CA LYS A 39 14.96 -9.00 12.30
C LYS A 39 15.56 -9.47 10.97
N GLU A 40 14.77 -9.49 9.90
CA GLU A 40 15.24 -9.84 8.56
C GLU A 40 15.95 -8.68 7.84
N LYS A 41 16.17 -7.54 8.52
CA LYS A 41 16.90 -6.37 8.01
C LYS A 41 16.34 -5.87 6.68
N VAL A 42 15.01 -5.70 6.60
CA VAL A 42 14.35 -5.11 5.42
C VAL A 42 14.81 -3.68 5.19
N ASP A 43 14.82 -3.26 3.93
CA ASP A 43 15.24 -1.91 3.54
C ASP A 43 14.12 -0.90 3.78
N LEU A 44 12.86 -1.35 3.71
CA LEU A 44 11.67 -0.54 3.90
C LEU A 44 10.61 -1.29 4.74
N ILE A 45 10.09 -0.64 5.76
CA ILE A 45 8.86 -1.09 6.45
C ILE A 45 7.74 -0.08 6.19
N VAL A 46 6.56 -0.57 5.82
CA VAL A 46 5.41 0.26 5.44
C VAL A 46 4.27 0.04 6.41
N VAL A 47 3.89 1.05 7.17
CA VAL A 47 2.63 1.05 7.93
C VAL A 47 1.51 1.43 6.97
N ASP A 48 0.79 0.41 6.47
CA ASP A 48 -0.16 0.53 5.36
C ASP A 48 -1.60 0.41 5.86
N THR A 49 -2.33 1.52 5.87
CA THR A 49 -3.71 1.62 6.34
C THR A 49 -4.57 2.43 5.37
N ALA A 50 -5.90 2.23 5.42
CA ALA A 50 -6.84 3.03 4.64
C ALA A 50 -6.90 4.49 5.11
N HIS A 51 -6.53 4.77 6.38
CA HIS A 51 -6.49 6.10 6.96
C HIS A 51 -5.27 6.26 7.87
N GLY A 52 -4.19 6.85 7.33
CA GLY A 52 -2.91 7.02 8.02
C GLY A 52 -2.92 8.05 9.15
N HIS A 53 -3.90 8.97 9.17
CA HIS A 53 -4.01 10.01 10.19
C HIS A 53 -4.85 9.53 11.38
N SER A 54 -4.35 8.55 12.13
CA SER A 54 -5.05 7.98 13.29
C SER A 54 -4.13 7.69 14.48
N LYS A 55 -4.72 7.64 15.70
CA LYS A 55 -3.97 7.31 16.94
C LYS A 55 -3.29 5.93 16.84
N LYS A 56 -3.98 4.92 16.30
CA LYS A 56 -3.42 3.57 16.14
C LYS A 56 -2.18 3.56 15.23
N VAL A 57 -2.21 4.34 14.14
CA VAL A 57 -1.07 4.50 13.25
C VAL A 57 0.08 5.23 13.96
N ALA A 58 -0.20 6.26 14.76
CA ALA A 58 0.83 6.92 15.55
C ALA A 58 1.53 5.98 16.55
N GLU A 59 0.76 5.14 17.24
CA GLU A 59 1.27 4.18 18.21
C GLU A 59 2.20 3.14 17.57
N ILE A 60 1.78 2.55 16.44
CA ILE A 60 2.61 1.55 15.76
C ILE A 60 3.89 2.17 15.18
N ILE A 61 3.80 3.39 14.60
CA ILE A 61 4.97 4.14 14.10
C ILE A 61 5.98 4.37 15.22
N LYS A 62 5.55 4.88 16.38
CA LYS A 62 6.44 5.11 17.53
C LYS A 62 7.16 3.83 17.96
N LYS A 63 6.43 2.71 18.05
CA LYS A 63 6.98 1.41 18.43
C LYS A 63 7.97 0.86 17.41
N ILE A 64 7.67 0.97 16.11
CA ILE A 64 8.57 0.56 15.03
C ILE A 64 9.83 1.43 15.05
N LYS A 65 9.67 2.75 15.17
CA LYS A 65 10.79 3.70 15.19
C LYS A 65 11.78 3.42 16.32
N ALA A 66 11.30 3.03 17.48
CA ALA A 66 12.14 2.65 18.61
C ALA A 66 12.95 1.36 18.38
N LYS A 67 12.55 0.52 17.43
CA LYS A 67 13.14 -0.81 17.18
C LYS A 67 13.88 -0.91 15.84
N LYS A 68 13.59 -0.05 14.87
CA LYS A 68 14.25 -0.07 13.56
C LYS A 68 15.69 0.45 13.64
N THR A 69 16.54 -0.06 12.79
CA THR A 69 17.88 0.50 12.55
C THR A 69 17.84 1.69 11.60
N ASN A 70 18.92 2.47 11.53
CA ASN A 70 19.04 3.57 10.57
C ASN A 70 19.10 3.11 9.10
N LYS A 71 19.31 1.80 8.85
CA LYS A 71 19.33 1.20 7.51
C LYS A 71 17.94 0.88 6.98
N THR A 72 16.91 0.83 7.84
CA THR A 72 15.53 0.56 7.43
C THR A 72 14.76 1.87 7.33
N SER A 73 14.21 2.21 6.18
CA SER A 73 13.30 3.34 6.00
C SER A 73 11.90 3.00 6.53
N LEU A 74 11.22 3.98 7.13
CA LEU A 74 9.86 3.84 7.63
C LEU A 74 8.91 4.65 6.76
N CYS A 75 8.01 3.96 6.06
CA CYS A 75 6.91 4.55 5.31
C CYS A 75 5.60 4.43 6.08
N ALA A 76 4.73 5.44 5.96
CA ALA A 76 3.38 5.35 6.50
C ALA A 76 2.35 6.01 5.57
N GLY A 77 1.13 5.51 5.59
CA GLY A 77 0.00 6.00 4.83
C GLY A 77 -1.24 5.10 5.00
N ASN A 78 -2.33 5.36 4.21
CA ASN A 78 -2.40 6.40 3.20
C ASN A 78 -2.99 7.69 3.77
N ILE A 79 -2.58 8.79 3.20
CA ILE A 79 -3.10 10.11 3.55
C ILE A 79 -3.39 10.93 2.28
N ALA A 80 -4.08 12.08 2.43
CA ALA A 80 -4.39 12.98 1.32
C ALA A 80 -4.38 14.46 1.71
N THR A 81 -4.05 14.82 2.96
CA THR A 81 -4.12 16.20 3.45
C THR A 81 -2.79 16.69 4.01
N SER A 82 -2.62 18.01 4.01
CA SER A 82 -1.46 18.69 4.57
C SER A 82 -1.33 18.45 6.08
N GLU A 83 -2.45 18.40 6.82
CA GLU A 83 -2.48 18.14 8.27
C GLU A 83 -1.97 16.74 8.57
N ALA A 84 -2.46 15.73 7.82
CA ALA A 84 -2.00 14.35 7.96
C ALA A 84 -0.51 14.21 7.62
N ALA A 85 -0.02 14.95 6.64
CA ALA A 85 1.41 14.99 6.32
C ALA A 85 2.23 15.55 7.49
N LYS A 86 1.84 16.68 8.04
CA LYS A 86 2.49 17.29 9.24
C LYS A 86 2.49 16.33 10.42
N PHE A 87 1.37 15.61 10.62
CA PHE A 87 1.25 14.60 11.68
C PHE A 87 2.27 13.46 11.50
N LEU A 88 2.38 12.87 10.32
CA LEU A 88 3.34 11.80 10.05
C LEU A 88 4.80 12.29 10.12
N VAL A 89 5.07 13.50 9.63
CA VAL A 89 6.38 14.15 9.75
C VAL A 89 6.83 14.28 11.21
N LYS A 90 5.93 14.74 12.11
CA LYS A 90 6.21 14.82 13.55
C LYS A 90 6.50 13.47 14.18
N LEU A 91 5.91 12.38 13.68
CA LEU A 91 6.19 11.02 14.14
C LEU A 91 7.55 10.50 13.64
N GLY A 92 8.17 11.20 12.69
CA GLY A 92 9.50 10.90 12.17
C GLY A 92 9.51 9.73 11.19
N VAL A 93 8.53 9.67 10.29
CA VAL A 93 8.56 8.78 9.12
C VAL A 93 9.58 9.30 8.10
N ASP A 94 10.14 8.41 7.33
CA ASP A 94 11.09 8.74 6.26
C ASP A 94 10.34 8.92 4.92
N ILE A 95 9.20 8.25 4.75
CA ILE A 95 8.40 8.22 3.52
C ILE A 95 6.92 8.33 3.85
N ILE A 96 6.18 9.08 3.06
CA ILE A 96 4.72 9.23 3.16
C ILE A 96 4.05 8.65 1.92
N LYS A 97 3.05 7.78 2.12
CA LYS A 97 2.27 7.19 1.03
C LYS A 97 0.92 7.88 0.89
N VAL A 98 0.66 8.42 -0.32
CA VAL A 98 -0.45 9.32 -0.63
C VAL A 98 -1.44 8.67 -1.56
N GLY A 99 -2.72 8.70 -1.19
CA GLY A 99 -3.82 8.24 -2.03
C GLY A 99 -4.98 7.68 -1.23
N ILE A 100 -6.13 8.33 -1.31
CA ILE A 100 -7.41 7.89 -0.70
C ILE A 100 -8.43 7.71 -1.80
N GLY A 101 -8.70 6.44 -2.14
CA GLY A 101 -9.70 6.04 -3.12
C GLY A 101 -9.31 6.13 -4.61
N PRO A 102 -8.05 6.35 -5.05
CA PRO A 102 -7.73 6.47 -6.47
C PRO A 102 -7.56 5.13 -7.19
N GLY A 103 -7.49 4.01 -6.49
CA GLY A 103 -7.28 2.68 -7.08
C GLY A 103 -8.41 2.25 -8.01
N SER A 104 -8.09 1.57 -9.12
CA SER A 104 -9.07 1.15 -10.13
C SER A 104 -10.10 0.12 -9.63
N ILE A 105 -9.79 -0.59 -8.57
CA ILE A 105 -10.65 -1.58 -7.91
C ILE A 105 -11.04 -1.15 -6.50
N CYS A 106 -10.76 0.10 -6.12
CA CYS A 106 -11.16 0.71 -4.86
C CYS A 106 -12.58 1.28 -5.00
N THR A 107 -13.44 0.96 -4.05
CA THR A 107 -14.81 1.49 -3.96
C THR A 107 -15.03 2.37 -2.74
N THR A 108 -13.98 2.77 -2.03
CA THR A 108 -14.06 3.67 -0.86
C THR A 108 -14.86 4.94 -1.16
N ARG A 109 -14.67 5.52 -2.34
CA ARG A 109 -15.42 6.72 -2.77
C ARG A 109 -16.93 6.49 -2.88
N LEU A 110 -17.33 5.29 -3.26
CA LEU A 110 -18.74 4.91 -3.43
C LEU A 110 -19.36 4.45 -2.11
N VAL A 111 -18.64 3.62 -1.36
CA VAL A 111 -19.15 2.97 -0.14
C VAL A 111 -19.04 3.89 1.07
N ALA A 112 -17.91 4.55 1.26
CA ALA A 112 -17.66 5.43 2.40
C ALA A 112 -17.87 6.92 2.08
N GLY A 113 -18.05 7.28 0.80
CA GLY A 113 -18.16 8.69 0.38
C GLY A 113 -16.85 9.48 0.55
N ILE A 114 -15.72 8.79 0.75
CA ILE A 114 -14.41 9.40 1.07
C ILE A 114 -13.44 9.19 -0.09
N GLY A 115 -12.78 10.26 -0.49
CA GLY A 115 -11.73 10.20 -1.51
C GLY A 115 -11.25 11.59 -1.91
N VAL A 116 -10.04 11.63 -2.44
CA VAL A 116 -9.43 12.87 -2.95
C VAL A 116 -8.86 12.58 -4.34
N PRO A 117 -9.03 13.49 -5.33
CA PRO A 117 -8.35 13.36 -6.61
C PRO A 117 -6.83 13.27 -6.39
N GLN A 118 -6.18 12.31 -7.06
CA GLN A 118 -4.81 11.94 -6.71
C GLN A 118 -3.81 13.11 -6.85
N LEU A 119 -3.93 13.88 -7.92
CA LEU A 119 -3.06 15.05 -8.13
C LEU A 119 -3.22 16.08 -7.02
N SER A 120 -4.46 16.38 -6.64
CA SER A 120 -4.77 17.29 -5.52
C SER A 120 -4.21 16.76 -4.20
N ALA A 121 -4.32 15.45 -3.95
CA ALA A 121 -3.78 14.82 -2.74
C ALA A 121 -2.25 14.99 -2.65
N ILE A 122 -1.53 14.80 -3.76
CA ILE A 122 -0.07 14.96 -3.81
C ILE A 122 0.30 16.43 -3.51
N LEU A 123 -0.36 17.38 -4.17
CA LEU A 123 -0.11 18.82 -3.97
C LEU A 123 -0.38 19.24 -2.52
N GLU A 124 -1.49 18.78 -1.91
CA GLU A 124 -1.83 19.07 -0.52
C GLU A 124 -0.82 18.48 0.46
N VAL A 125 -0.45 17.21 0.28
CA VAL A 125 0.57 16.54 1.12
C VAL A 125 1.91 17.27 0.99
N LYS A 126 2.30 17.67 -0.22
CA LYS A 126 3.55 18.41 -0.46
C LYS A 126 3.62 19.72 0.32
N LYS A 127 2.51 20.45 0.45
CA LYS A 127 2.42 21.66 1.31
C LYS A 127 2.73 21.35 2.79
N GLY A 128 2.33 20.17 3.27
CA GLY A 128 2.60 19.71 4.63
C GLY A 128 4.03 19.22 4.88
N VAL A 129 4.75 18.83 3.82
CA VAL A 129 6.11 18.30 3.88
C VAL A 129 7.12 19.39 3.56
N LYS A 130 7.57 20.13 4.60
CA LYS A 130 8.62 21.16 4.44
C LYS A 130 10.03 20.57 4.38
N ASN A 131 10.25 19.40 5.01
CA ASN A 131 11.56 18.74 5.05
C ASN A 131 11.82 17.97 3.76
N LYS A 132 12.79 18.42 2.96
CA LYS A 132 13.18 17.79 1.68
C LYS A 132 13.71 16.33 1.80
N LYS A 133 14.10 15.92 3.01
CA LYS A 133 14.54 14.52 3.25
C LYS A 133 13.38 13.52 3.24
N ILE A 134 12.14 13.97 3.54
CA ILE A 134 10.96 13.10 3.54
C ILE A 134 10.48 12.91 2.10
N LYS A 135 10.31 11.63 1.72
CA LYS A 135 9.90 11.24 0.38
C LYS A 135 8.39 10.99 0.30
N ILE A 136 7.82 11.17 -0.88
CA ILE A 136 6.40 11.02 -1.15
C ILE A 136 6.22 9.93 -2.22
N ILE A 137 5.41 8.89 -1.89
CA ILE A 137 4.95 7.89 -2.85
C ILE A 137 3.51 8.20 -3.22
N SER A 138 3.24 8.41 -4.51
CA SER A 138 1.88 8.50 -5.05
C SER A 138 1.32 7.10 -5.26
N ASP A 139 0.33 6.70 -4.47
CA ASP A 139 -0.24 5.35 -4.47
C ASP A 139 -1.64 5.34 -5.11
N GLY A 140 -1.73 4.71 -6.28
CA GLY A 140 -2.95 4.53 -7.03
C GLY A 140 -3.23 5.60 -8.09
N GLY A 141 -4.21 5.32 -8.95
CA GLY A 141 -4.64 6.23 -10.01
C GLY A 141 -3.79 6.20 -11.28
N ILE A 142 -2.71 5.45 -11.32
CA ILE A 142 -1.82 5.34 -12.49
C ILE A 142 -2.39 4.34 -13.49
N LYS A 143 -2.78 4.83 -14.66
CA LYS A 143 -3.31 4.04 -15.79
C LYS A 143 -2.42 4.14 -17.03
N PHE A 144 -1.73 5.26 -17.19
CA PHE A 144 -0.89 5.59 -18.34
C PHE A 144 0.43 6.21 -17.88
N SER A 145 1.44 6.20 -18.74
CA SER A 145 2.76 6.84 -18.48
C SER A 145 2.64 8.32 -18.12
N GLY A 146 1.72 9.05 -18.76
CA GLY A 146 1.43 10.45 -18.44
C GLY A 146 0.95 10.69 -17.01
N ASP A 147 0.33 9.68 -16.35
CA ASP A 147 -0.07 9.81 -14.96
C ASP A 147 1.15 9.74 -14.03
N ILE A 148 2.18 8.97 -14.40
CA ILE A 148 3.46 8.93 -13.70
C ILE A 148 4.12 10.32 -13.77
N ALA A 149 4.23 10.88 -14.98
CA ALA A 149 4.82 12.20 -15.19
C ALA A 149 4.10 13.29 -14.37
N LYS A 150 2.77 13.29 -14.39
CA LYS A 150 1.94 14.23 -13.59
C LYS A 150 2.16 14.06 -12.09
N ALA A 151 2.22 12.84 -11.57
CA ALA A 151 2.46 12.58 -10.16
C ALA A 151 3.83 13.08 -9.70
N LEU A 152 4.88 12.82 -10.49
CA LEU A 152 6.24 13.30 -10.21
C LEU A 152 6.34 14.83 -10.29
N ALA A 153 5.74 15.44 -11.32
CA ALA A 153 5.69 16.91 -11.46
C ALA A 153 4.95 17.58 -10.30
N ALA A 154 3.91 16.93 -9.74
CA ALA A 154 3.18 17.43 -8.57
C ALA A 154 3.98 17.30 -7.26
N GLY A 155 5.12 16.64 -7.27
CA GLY A 155 6.03 16.53 -6.12
C GLY A 155 6.09 15.17 -5.44
N ALA A 156 5.59 14.11 -6.06
CA ALA A 156 5.89 12.75 -5.65
C ALA A 156 7.34 12.40 -6.03
N ASP A 157 8.01 11.59 -5.21
CA ASP A 157 9.36 11.07 -5.49
C ASP A 157 9.29 9.70 -6.18
N ALA A 158 8.17 8.99 -6.01
CA ALA A 158 7.91 7.68 -6.64
C ALA A 158 6.40 7.46 -6.80
N VAL A 159 6.04 6.47 -7.63
CA VAL A 159 4.65 6.04 -7.80
C VAL A 159 4.50 4.56 -7.41
N MET A 160 3.34 4.22 -6.83
CA MET A 160 2.94 2.84 -6.58
C MET A 160 1.83 2.45 -7.55
N ILE A 161 2.07 1.38 -8.31
CA ILE A 161 1.23 0.97 -9.44
C ILE A 161 0.61 -0.40 -9.14
N GLY A 162 -0.70 -0.49 -9.24
CA GLY A 162 -1.45 -1.74 -9.07
C GLY A 162 -1.90 -2.34 -10.41
N SER A 163 -2.97 -1.79 -10.99
CA SER A 163 -3.66 -2.37 -12.15
C SER A 163 -2.79 -2.48 -13.41
N LEU A 164 -1.86 -1.56 -13.62
CA LEU A 164 -1.00 -1.57 -14.79
C LEU A 164 -0.09 -2.80 -14.80
N PHE A 165 0.44 -3.19 -13.62
CA PHE A 165 1.28 -4.37 -13.46
C PHE A 165 0.53 -5.66 -13.13
N ALA A 166 -0.73 -5.58 -12.67
CA ALA A 166 -1.48 -6.78 -12.25
C ALA A 166 -1.67 -7.82 -13.38
N GLY A 167 -1.61 -7.39 -14.65
CA GLY A 167 -1.72 -8.27 -15.83
C GLY A 167 -0.38 -8.85 -16.33
N THR A 168 0.75 -8.61 -15.67
CA THR A 168 2.06 -9.08 -16.13
C THR A 168 2.34 -10.52 -15.72
N VAL A 169 3.34 -11.15 -16.35
CA VAL A 169 3.83 -12.49 -15.98
C VAL A 169 4.28 -12.50 -14.53
N GLU A 170 5.02 -11.47 -14.10
CA GLU A 170 5.64 -11.34 -12.78
C GLU A 170 4.62 -11.11 -11.66
N ALA A 171 3.44 -10.57 -11.98
CA ALA A 171 2.38 -10.43 -10.99
C ALA A 171 1.87 -11.81 -10.53
N PRO A 172 1.53 -11.99 -9.24
CA PRO A 172 1.01 -13.27 -8.75
C PRO A 172 -0.34 -13.62 -9.37
N GLY A 173 -0.68 -14.91 -9.36
CA GLY A 173 -1.94 -15.43 -9.86
C GLY A 173 -1.81 -16.23 -11.15
N LYS A 174 -2.80 -17.10 -11.40
CA LYS A 174 -2.85 -17.97 -12.57
C LYS A 174 -3.40 -17.22 -13.78
N LEU A 175 -2.98 -17.61 -14.97
CA LEU A 175 -3.59 -17.18 -16.22
C LEU A 175 -4.97 -17.83 -16.38
N ILE A 176 -5.94 -17.04 -16.81
CA ILE A 176 -7.32 -17.45 -17.06
C ILE A 176 -7.65 -17.17 -18.51
N LYS A 177 -8.06 -18.21 -19.27
CA LYS A 177 -8.54 -18.04 -20.65
C LYS A 177 -10.06 -17.81 -20.61
N LYS A 178 -10.52 -16.71 -21.20
CA LYS A 178 -11.94 -16.37 -21.30
C LYS A 178 -12.22 -15.78 -22.69
N LYS A 179 -13.15 -16.38 -23.45
CA LYS A 179 -13.50 -15.94 -24.82
C LYS A 179 -12.26 -15.73 -25.69
N GLY A 180 -11.34 -16.69 -25.72
CA GLY A 180 -10.12 -16.66 -26.53
C GLY A 180 -9.01 -15.72 -26.01
N LYS A 181 -9.23 -14.91 -24.98
CA LYS A 181 -8.27 -13.94 -24.41
C LYS A 181 -7.74 -14.39 -23.06
N LEU A 182 -6.53 -13.96 -22.75
CA LEU A 182 -5.87 -14.25 -21.46
C LEU A 182 -6.06 -13.11 -20.45
N TYR A 183 -6.29 -13.49 -19.21
CA TYR A 183 -6.53 -12.60 -18.08
C TYR A 183 -5.79 -13.09 -16.83
N LYS A 184 -5.65 -12.22 -15.84
CA LYS A 184 -5.26 -12.55 -14.45
C LYS A 184 -6.29 -12.00 -13.47
N ASN A 185 -6.46 -12.69 -12.34
CA ASN A 185 -7.26 -12.16 -11.24
C ASN A 185 -6.60 -10.94 -10.64
N PHE A 186 -7.38 -9.91 -10.42
CA PHE A 186 -6.98 -8.69 -9.73
C PHE A 186 -8.02 -8.33 -8.68
N ARG A 187 -7.60 -8.10 -7.44
CA ARG A 187 -8.53 -7.80 -6.35
C ARG A 187 -8.04 -6.61 -5.52
N GLY A 188 -9.00 -5.78 -5.10
CA GLY A 188 -8.77 -4.70 -4.15
C GLY A 188 -8.48 -5.24 -2.76
N MET A 189 -7.62 -4.53 -2.02
CA MET A 189 -7.33 -4.85 -0.62
C MET A 189 -8.59 -4.77 0.27
N GLY A 190 -9.58 -3.94 -0.11
CA GLY A 190 -10.88 -3.83 0.54
C GLY A 190 -11.95 -4.77 0.02
N SER A 191 -11.63 -5.72 -0.87
CA SER A 191 -12.60 -6.74 -1.32
C SER A 191 -12.85 -7.78 -0.22
N VAL A 192 -14.04 -8.40 -0.23
CA VAL A 192 -14.42 -9.46 0.73
C VAL A 192 -13.36 -10.57 0.76
N GLY A 193 -12.90 -11.04 -0.40
CA GLY A 193 -11.89 -12.10 -0.48
C GLY A 193 -10.51 -11.68 0.04
N ALA A 194 -10.13 -10.40 -0.08
CA ALA A 194 -8.90 -9.88 0.52
C ALA A 194 -9.05 -9.74 2.04
N MET A 195 -10.16 -9.19 2.52
CA MET A 195 -10.46 -9.03 3.95
C MET A 195 -10.45 -10.39 4.68
N ASN A 196 -11.04 -11.41 4.08
CA ASN A 196 -11.06 -12.77 4.62
C ASN A 196 -9.65 -13.38 4.73
N LYS A 197 -8.73 -12.97 3.85
CA LYS A 197 -7.32 -13.38 3.86
C LYS A 197 -6.40 -12.50 4.72
N GLY A 198 -6.96 -11.52 5.45
CA GLY A 198 -6.26 -10.76 6.48
C GLY A 198 -6.04 -9.27 6.20
N SER A 199 -6.72 -8.67 5.20
CA SER A 199 -6.61 -7.22 4.97
C SER A 199 -7.69 -6.38 5.67
N ALA A 200 -8.56 -7.01 6.49
CA ALA A 200 -9.64 -6.32 7.19
C ALA A 200 -9.13 -5.24 8.16
N ASP A 201 -8.00 -5.48 8.82
CA ASP A 201 -7.38 -4.55 9.75
C ASP A 201 -6.90 -3.24 9.08
N ARG A 202 -6.54 -3.29 7.78
CA ARG A 202 -6.24 -2.11 6.97
C ARG A 202 -7.41 -1.11 6.94
N TYR A 203 -8.64 -1.63 6.98
CA TYR A 203 -9.90 -0.89 6.97
C TYR A 203 -10.52 -0.78 8.37
N PHE A 204 -9.73 -1.01 9.41
CA PHE A 204 -10.16 -0.98 10.82
C PHE A 204 -11.29 -1.94 11.15
N GLN A 205 -11.49 -2.98 10.33
CA GLN A 205 -12.48 -4.03 10.55
C GLN A 205 -11.84 -5.26 11.19
N LYS A 206 -12.55 -5.88 12.12
CA LYS A 206 -12.12 -7.15 12.73
C LYS A 206 -12.35 -8.30 11.75
N LYS A 207 -11.53 -9.35 11.84
CA LYS A 207 -11.76 -10.58 11.07
C LYS A 207 -13.13 -11.17 11.45
N GLN A 208 -13.97 -11.43 10.46
CA GLN A 208 -15.31 -11.98 10.62
C GLN A 208 -15.31 -13.47 10.22
N LYS A 209 -16.09 -14.30 10.96
CA LYS A 209 -16.41 -15.66 10.53
C LYS A 209 -17.43 -15.64 9.38
N ASP A 210 -18.42 -14.78 9.49
CA ASP A 210 -19.44 -14.52 8.49
C ASP A 210 -18.98 -13.36 7.58
N THR A 211 -18.73 -13.66 6.32
CA THR A 211 -18.21 -12.69 5.34
C THR A 211 -19.23 -11.61 4.96
N SER A 212 -20.52 -11.84 5.19
CA SER A 212 -21.58 -10.83 4.96
C SER A 212 -21.49 -9.62 5.89
N LYS A 213 -20.79 -9.76 7.02
CA LYS A 213 -20.58 -8.70 8.01
C LYS A 213 -19.43 -7.73 7.66
N TYR A 214 -18.69 -7.98 6.57
CA TYR A 214 -17.74 -6.99 6.08
C TYR A 214 -18.44 -5.87 5.34
N VAL A 215 -17.91 -4.66 5.48
CA VAL A 215 -18.22 -3.52 4.62
C VAL A 215 -17.09 -3.41 3.58
N PRO A 216 -17.26 -3.96 2.37
CA PRO A 216 -16.20 -3.99 1.40
C PRO A 216 -15.99 -2.62 0.74
N GLU A 217 -14.75 -2.18 0.70
CA GLU A 217 -14.31 -0.95 0.03
C GLU A 217 -13.48 -1.24 -1.23
N GLY A 218 -13.67 -2.38 -1.83
CA GLY A 218 -12.99 -2.80 -3.04
C GLY A 218 -13.67 -3.99 -3.70
N VAL A 219 -13.41 -4.15 -4.99
CA VAL A 219 -13.95 -5.23 -5.82
C VAL A 219 -12.86 -6.19 -6.29
N GLU A 220 -13.30 -7.34 -6.78
CA GLU A 220 -12.46 -8.33 -7.47
C GLU A 220 -12.86 -8.38 -8.94
N GLY A 221 -11.87 -8.57 -9.83
CA GLY A 221 -12.11 -8.61 -11.25
C GLY A 221 -10.98 -9.26 -12.01
N LEU A 222 -11.07 -9.18 -13.33
CA LEU A 222 -10.06 -9.67 -14.25
C LEU A 222 -9.36 -8.50 -14.94
N VAL A 223 -8.04 -8.57 -15.05
CA VAL A 223 -7.24 -7.68 -15.90
C VAL A 223 -6.71 -8.45 -17.08
N LYS A 224 -6.63 -7.81 -18.25
CA LYS A 224 -6.03 -8.42 -19.45
C LYS A 224 -4.58 -8.78 -19.15
N PHE A 225 -4.17 -9.95 -19.60
CA PHE A 225 -2.77 -10.34 -19.60
C PHE A 225 -1.97 -9.47 -20.59
N LYS A 226 -0.80 -8.99 -20.16
CA LYS A 226 0.01 -8.02 -20.88
C LYS A 226 1.41 -8.52 -21.26
N GLY A 227 1.76 -9.76 -20.87
CA GLY A 227 3.11 -10.28 -21.04
C GLY A 227 4.06 -9.83 -19.92
N ASN A 228 5.32 -9.69 -20.21
CA ASN A 228 6.35 -9.30 -19.25
C ASN A 228 6.27 -7.81 -18.92
N VAL A 229 6.76 -7.43 -17.74
CA VAL A 229 6.72 -6.04 -17.24
C VAL A 229 7.53 -5.06 -18.10
N ASP A 230 8.58 -5.53 -18.75
CA ASP A 230 9.42 -4.75 -19.67
C ASP A 230 8.69 -4.26 -20.95
N LYS A 231 7.48 -4.79 -21.21
CA LYS A 231 6.61 -4.37 -22.33
C LYS A 231 5.57 -3.32 -21.94
N ILE A 232 5.59 -2.83 -20.69
CA ILE A 232 4.66 -1.85 -20.17
C ILE A 232 5.33 -0.48 -20.01
#